data_256dceb747da967fb2cfad9925f06e1f
#
_entry.id   256dceb747da967fb2cfad9925f06e1f
#
_cell.length_a   1.000
_cell.length_b   1.000
_cell.length_c   1.000
_cell.angle_alpha   90.00
_cell.angle_beta   90.00
_cell.angle_gamma   90.00
#
_symmetry.space_group_name_H-M   'P 1'
#
loop_
_entity.id
_entity.type
_entity.pdbx_description
1 polymer ?
#
loop_
_entity_poly.entity_id
_entity_poly.type
_entity_poly.pdbx_seq_one_letter_code
_entity_poly.pdbx_strand_id
1 'polypeptide(L)'
;MSLPLQIWLIEHYSKPGDIILDPMCGSGTILAACSLSRNVIAVELEKKFVEMTEGNWKRVQEVGPELGHSMGWAIIRQGDARQLAGVLADVAIFSPPYSDVIRRGNPGGPGASGKGKQPSCLACYSEDPSNIGNLPYGDIDVVIASPLTEAKENIGNTKGDTYLRAMRIVYQQCYRCLKPHGLMILVVKPFIRNQQVIHLERDTQKLCESVGFTFLEEHYRRLTHMSFWRTLYARKHPKVERVDKEFILVFGG
;
A
#
# COMPACT_ATOMS: atom_id res chain seq x y z
N MET A 1 2.94 3.35 -6.18
CA MET A 1 1.93 3.80 -7.17
C MET A 1 2.55 4.87 -8.06
N SER A 2 2.16 5.00 -9.34
CA SER A 2 2.64 6.09 -10.22
C SER A 2 1.77 7.33 -10.05
N LEU A 3 2.36 8.53 -10.20
CA LEU A 3 1.63 9.78 -10.02
C LEU A 3 0.40 9.92 -10.95
N PRO A 4 0.45 9.57 -12.25
CA PRO A 4 -0.75 9.66 -13.11
C PRO A 4 -1.90 8.75 -12.65
N LEU A 5 -1.60 7.54 -12.14
CA LEU A 5 -2.62 6.68 -11.57
C LEU A 5 -3.19 7.27 -10.28
N GLN A 6 -2.33 7.82 -9.43
CA GLN A 6 -2.75 8.44 -8.18
C GLN A 6 -3.72 9.60 -8.44
N ILE A 7 -3.39 10.48 -9.39
CA ILE A 7 -4.25 11.61 -9.79
C ILE A 7 -5.60 11.09 -10.29
N TRP A 8 -5.59 10.12 -11.21
CA TRP A 8 -6.82 9.53 -11.74
C TRP A 8 -7.71 8.96 -10.62
N LEU A 9 -7.13 8.23 -9.66
CA LEU A 9 -7.88 7.70 -8.51
C LEU A 9 -8.49 8.80 -7.65
N ILE A 10 -7.71 9.85 -7.36
CA ILE A 10 -8.16 11.00 -6.57
C ILE A 10 -9.37 11.67 -7.25
N GLU A 11 -9.27 11.98 -8.54
CA GLU A 11 -10.33 12.67 -9.28
C GLU A 11 -11.59 11.81 -9.43
N HIS A 12 -11.40 10.49 -9.61
CA HIS A 12 -12.51 9.57 -9.88
C HIS A 12 -13.28 9.18 -8.62
N TYR A 13 -12.61 9.02 -7.49
CA TYR A 13 -13.18 8.48 -6.26
C TYR A 13 -13.30 9.47 -5.11
N SER A 14 -12.96 10.74 -5.33
CA SER A 14 -13.12 11.78 -4.31
C SER A 14 -13.60 13.10 -4.89
N LYS A 15 -14.10 13.97 -4.03
CA LYS A 15 -14.59 15.31 -4.37
C LYS A 15 -13.70 16.38 -3.73
N PRO A 16 -13.68 17.62 -4.27
CA PRO A 16 -13.08 18.76 -3.58
C PRO A 16 -13.59 18.87 -2.13
N GLY A 17 -12.68 19.05 -1.20
CA GLY A 17 -12.96 19.12 0.25
C GLY A 17 -12.87 17.78 0.99
N ASP A 18 -12.91 16.63 0.30
CA ASP A 18 -12.80 15.31 0.93
C ASP A 18 -11.45 15.14 1.64
N ILE A 19 -11.47 14.34 2.70
CA ILE A 19 -10.28 13.89 3.42
C ILE A 19 -9.89 12.51 2.90
N ILE A 20 -8.70 12.41 2.32
CA ILE A 20 -8.14 11.16 1.81
C ILE A 20 -7.13 10.61 2.81
N LEU A 21 -7.32 9.36 3.21
CA LEU A 21 -6.40 8.60 4.06
C LEU A 21 -5.46 7.74 3.19
N ASP A 22 -4.17 7.86 3.41
CA ASP A 22 -3.18 6.87 2.98
C ASP A 22 -2.43 6.36 4.22
N PRO A 23 -2.77 5.14 4.71
CA PRO A 23 -2.18 4.60 5.93
C PRO A 23 -0.76 4.04 5.75
N MET A 24 -0.26 4.00 4.51
CA MET A 24 1.06 3.46 4.14
C MET A 24 1.69 4.31 3.03
N CYS A 25 1.79 5.63 3.27
CA CYS A 25 2.00 6.62 2.22
C CYS A 25 3.39 6.58 1.54
N GLY A 26 4.36 5.89 2.12
CA GLY A 26 5.71 5.80 1.58
C GLY A 26 6.31 7.20 1.37
N SER A 27 6.64 7.55 0.13
CA SER A 27 7.19 8.88 -0.21
C SER A 27 6.13 9.98 -0.39
N GLY A 28 4.85 9.71 -0.11
CA GLY A 28 3.80 10.73 -0.09
C GLY A 28 3.25 11.13 -1.46
N THR A 29 3.19 10.24 -2.45
CA THR A 29 2.56 10.55 -3.76
C THR A 29 1.11 11.01 -3.60
N ILE A 30 0.42 10.59 -2.54
CA ILE A 30 -0.95 10.98 -2.22
C ILE A 30 -1.11 12.49 -1.97
N LEU A 31 -0.04 13.19 -1.62
CA LEU A 31 -0.05 14.64 -1.40
C LEU A 31 -0.46 15.46 -2.63
N ALA A 32 -0.39 14.86 -3.83
CA ALA A 32 -0.96 15.47 -5.04
C ALA A 32 -2.46 15.79 -4.90
N ALA A 33 -3.19 15.10 -4.02
CA ALA A 33 -4.57 15.40 -3.72
C ALA A 33 -4.79 16.82 -3.19
N CYS A 34 -3.81 17.37 -2.47
CA CYS A 34 -3.90 18.72 -1.93
C CYS A 34 -3.89 19.78 -3.02
N SER A 35 -3.15 19.56 -4.13
CA SER A 35 -3.18 20.47 -5.29
C SER A 35 -4.52 20.42 -6.04
N LEU A 36 -5.33 19.37 -5.80
CA LEU A 36 -6.61 19.11 -6.43
C LEU A 36 -7.81 19.42 -5.50
N SER A 37 -7.64 20.28 -4.52
CA SER A 37 -8.67 20.69 -3.54
C SER A 37 -9.10 19.60 -2.55
N ARG A 38 -8.30 18.56 -2.31
CA ARG A 38 -8.57 17.53 -1.29
C ARG A 38 -7.65 17.71 -0.10
N ASN A 39 -8.02 17.12 1.01
CA ASN A 39 -7.22 17.09 2.23
C ASN A 39 -6.62 15.69 2.41
N VAL A 40 -5.46 15.58 3.04
CA VAL A 40 -4.75 14.31 3.17
C VAL A 40 -4.39 14.02 4.62
N ILE A 41 -4.63 12.80 5.07
CA ILE A 41 -4.02 12.20 6.25
C ILE A 41 -3.11 11.08 5.76
N ALA A 42 -1.81 11.27 5.89
CA ALA A 42 -0.77 10.34 5.48
C ALA A 42 -0.11 9.72 6.71
N VAL A 43 -0.10 8.40 6.79
CA VAL A 43 0.57 7.67 7.87
C VAL A 43 1.68 6.81 7.27
N GLU A 44 2.84 6.81 7.91
CA GLU A 44 4.01 6.05 7.47
C GLU A 44 4.79 5.54 8.69
N LEU A 45 5.19 4.28 8.66
CA LEU A 45 5.92 3.64 9.75
C LEU A 45 7.38 4.12 9.80
N GLU A 46 8.04 4.14 8.64
CA GLU A 46 9.47 4.35 8.55
C GLU A 46 9.84 5.84 8.52
N LYS A 47 10.60 6.26 9.52
CA LYS A 47 11.04 7.66 9.68
C LYS A 47 11.62 8.28 8.39
N LYS A 48 12.45 7.52 7.66
CA LYS A 48 13.04 7.99 6.39
C LYS A 48 11.99 8.36 5.33
N PHE A 49 10.88 7.61 5.27
CA PHE A 49 9.79 7.91 4.35
C PHE A 49 8.91 9.04 4.87
N VAL A 50 8.73 9.17 6.19
CA VAL A 50 8.09 10.34 6.79
C VAL A 50 8.83 11.61 6.39
N GLU A 51 10.16 11.65 6.58
CA GLU A 51 11.01 12.78 6.20
C GLU A 51 10.93 13.10 4.68
N MET A 52 10.88 12.06 3.84
CA MET A 52 10.66 12.24 2.39
C MET A 52 9.29 12.83 2.09
N THR A 53 8.25 12.37 2.77
CA THR A 53 6.87 12.84 2.60
C THR A 53 6.75 14.30 3.05
N GLU A 54 7.35 14.67 4.17
CA GLU A 54 7.41 16.06 4.64
C GLU A 54 8.17 16.97 3.65
N GLY A 55 9.29 16.49 3.11
CA GLY A 55 10.03 17.21 2.06
C GLY A 55 9.21 17.38 0.78
N ASN A 56 8.46 16.37 0.38
CA ASN A 56 7.58 16.44 -0.77
C ASN A 56 6.37 17.34 -0.51
N TRP A 57 5.86 17.38 0.73
CA TRP A 57 4.79 18.32 1.12
C TRP A 57 5.20 19.77 0.93
N LYS A 58 6.42 20.15 1.37
CA LYS A 58 6.96 21.49 1.14
C LYS A 58 6.99 21.84 -0.34
N ARG A 59 7.44 20.93 -1.19
CA ARG A 59 7.45 21.13 -2.65
C ARG A 59 6.05 21.31 -3.23
N VAL A 60 5.07 20.51 -2.78
CA VAL A 60 3.67 20.65 -3.22
C VAL A 60 3.13 22.03 -2.83
N GLN A 61 3.44 22.51 -1.62
CA GLN A 61 3.06 23.86 -1.18
C GLN A 61 3.74 24.98 -1.98
N GLU A 62 5.01 24.80 -2.35
CA GLU A 62 5.76 25.76 -3.18
C GLU A 62 5.22 25.85 -4.62
N VAL A 63 4.82 24.72 -5.19
CA VAL A 63 4.20 24.65 -6.54
C VAL A 63 2.79 25.23 -6.52
N GLY A 64 2.06 25.05 -5.41
CA GLY A 64 0.69 25.51 -5.26
C GLY A 64 -0.37 24.58 -5.87
N PRO A 65 -1.64 25.00 -5.87
CA PRO A 65 -2.73 24.22 -6.43
C PRO A 65 -2.71 24.21 -7.97
N GLU A 66 -3.30 23.18 -8.56
CA GLU A 66 -3.56 23.18 -10.00
C GLU A 66 -4.59 24.25 -10.40
N LEU A 67 -4.56 24.64 -11.68
CA LEU A 67 -5.45 25.68 -12.19
C LEU A 67 -6.93 25.29 -11.96
N GLY A 68 -7.68 26.19 -11.34
CA GLY A 68 -9.09 25.97 -11.00
C GLY A 68 -9.31 25.23 -9.66
N HIS A 69 -8.25 24.91 -8.94
CA HIS A 69 -8.30 24.27 -7.64
C HIS A 69 -7.84 25.21 -6.51
N SER A 70 -8.21 24.87 -5.27
CA SER A 70 -7.67 25.46 -4.04
C SER A 70 -6.72 24.49 -3.36
N MET A 71 -5.76 25.01 -2.60
CA MET A 71 -4.83 24.18 -1.85
C MET A 71 -5.52 23.52 -0.66
N GLY A 72 -5.47 22.18 -0.60
CA GLY A 72 -5.86 21.42 0.59
C GLY A 72 -4.76 21.41 1.65
N TRP A 73 -5.04 20.81 2.79
CA TRP A 73 -4.07 20.58 3.86
C TRP A 73 -3.63 19.13 3.93
N ALA A 74 -2.46 18.88 4.50
CA ALA A 74 -1.97 17.53 4.79
C ALA A 74 -1.55 17.40 6.26
N ILE A 75 -1.90 16.27 6.88
CA ILE A 75 -1.37 15.80 8.16
C ILE A 75 -0.52 14.58 7.87
N ILE A 76 0.78 14.67 8.18
CA ILE A 76 1.74 13.59 8.03
C ILE A 76 2.06 13.06 9.41
N ARG A 77 1.88 11.76 9.63
CA ARG A 77 2.11 11.11 10.94
C ARG A 77 3.08 9.95 10.78
N GLN A 78 4.08 9.88 11.62
CA GLN A 78 4.80 8.64 11.83
C GLN A 78 3.94 7.71 12.68
N GLY A 79 3.64 6.50 12.19
CA GLY A 79 2.78 5.56 12.89
C GLY A 79 2.60 4.23 12.18
N ASP A 80 2.00 3.30 12.87
CA ASP A 80 1.66 1.98 12.36
C ASP A 80 0.22 1.99 11.82
N ALA A 81 0.05 1.58 10.58
CA ALA A 81 -1.26 1.48 9.91
C ALA A 81 -2.26 0.54 10.64
N ARG A 82 -1.78 -0.31 11.53
CA ARG A 82 -2.61 -1.13 12.42
C ARG A 82 -3.20 -0.35 13.60
N GLN A 83 -2.88 0.94 13.73
CA GLN A 83 -3.31 1.82 14.82
C GLN A 83 -3.68 3.21 14.29
N LEU A 84 -4.89 3.33 13.75
CA LEU A 84 -5.41 4.57 13.15
C LEU A 84 -6.43 5.27 14.04
N ALA A 85 -6.36 5.10 15.36
CA ALA A 85 -7.32 5.70 16.28
C ALA A 85 -7.40 7.23 16.10
N GLY A 86 -8.64 7.76 16.07
CA GLY A 86 -8.91 9.19 15.94
C GLY A 86 -8.78 9.73 14.51
N VAL A 87 -8.55 8.88 13.50
CA VAL A 87 -8.62 9.25 12.09
C VAL A 87 -10.06 9.12 11.60
N LEU A 88 -10.50 10.11 10.81
CA LEU A 88 -11.77 10.08 10.09
C LEU A 88 -11.52 10.58 8.66
N ALA A 89 -11.95 9.81 7.66
CA ALA A 89 -11.72 10.11 6.26
C ALA A 89 -12.96 9.81 5.40
N ASP A 90 -13.04 10.47 4.25
CA ASP A 90 -14.09 10.22 3.24
C ASP A 90 -13.69 9.06 2.33
N VAL A 91 -12.38 8.99 1.99
CA VAL A 91 -11.83 7.98 1.09
C VAL A 91 -10.48 7.50 1.63
N ALA A 92 -10.20 6.22 1.52
CA ALA A 92 -8.86 5.66 1.71
C ALA A 92 -8.27 5.21 0.35
N ILE A 93 -7.08 5.68 0.00
CA ILE A 93 -6.41 5.33 -1.28
C ILE A 93 -4.96 4.96 -0.98
N PHE A 94 -4.59 3.70 -1.17
CA PHE A 94 -3.22 3.25 -0.92
C PHE A 94 -2.82 1.99 -1.68
N SER A 95 -1.53 1.68 -1.62
CA SER A 95 -0.96 0.46 -2.17
C SER A 95 -0.24 -0.31 -1.06
N PRO A 96 -0.75 -1.47 -0.64
CA PRO A 96 -0.11 -2.26 0.39
C PRO A 96 1.34 -2.63 0.05
N PRO A 97 2.23 -2.78 1.04
CA PRO A 97 3.58 -3.28 0.81
C PRO A 97 3.53 -4.73 0.33
N TYR A 98 4.55 -5.16 -0.40
CA TYR A 98 4.68 -6.57 -0.78
C TYR A 98 5.32 -7.38 0.35
N SER A 99 4.76 -8.55 0.65
CA SER A 99 5.33 -9.48 1.61
C SER A 99 6.67 -10.05 1.11
N ASP A 100 7.72 -10.01 1.95
CA ASP A 100 9.02 -10.72 1.81
C ASP A 100 9.74 -10.56 0.45
N VAL A 101 9.29 -9.65 -0.43
CA VAL A 101 9.83 -9.50 -1.79
C VAL A 101 11.10 -8.65 -1.82
N ILE A 102 11.24 -7.73 -0.85
CA ILE A 102 12.33 -6.73 -0.86
C ILE A 102 13.48 -7.15 0.07
N ARG A 103 13.23 -8.00 1.06
CA ARG A 103 14.22 -8.45 2.05
C ARG A 103 15.27 -9.40 1.48
N ARG A 104 14.86 -10.29 0.60
CA ARG A 104 15.79 -11.15 -0.12
C ARG A 104 16.22 -10.38 -1.35
N GLY A 105 17.38 -9.74 -1.28
CA GLY A 105 18.05 -9.30 -2.49
C GLY A 105 17.86 -10.41 -3.50
N ASN A 106 16.94 -10.19 -4.43
CA ASN A 106 16.61 -11.15 -5.47
C ASN A 106 17.95 -11.63 -6.04
N PRO A 107 18.31 -12.94 -6.03
CA PRO A 107 19.61 -13.39 -6.54
C PRO A 107 19.87 -13.02 -8.02
N GLY A 108 19.08 -12.15 -8.60
CA GLY A 108 19.12 -11.57 -9.92
C GLY A 108 18.59 -10.14 -10.00
N GLY A 109 18.36 -9.46 -8.86
CA GLY A 109 18.01 -8.02 -8.87
C GLY A 109 19.23 -7.13 -8.99
N PRO A 110 19.12 -5.88 -9.49
CA PRO A 110 20.23 -4.93 -9.49
C PRO A 110 20.65 -4.64 -8.03
N GLY A 111 21.79 -5.22 -7.60
CA GLY A 111 22.30 -5.16 -6.23
C GLY A 111 22.66 -6.51 -5.62
N ALA A 112 22.34 -7.63 -6.27
CA ALA A 112 22.74 -8.98 -5.84
C ALA A 112 24.18 -9.31 -6.27
N SER A 113 25.12 -8.45 -5.99
CA SER A 113 26.55 -8.80 -6.05
C SER A 113 27.04 -9.09 -4.63
N GLY A 114 27.47 -10.34 -4.47
CA GLY A 114 27.94 -11.00 -3.27
C GLY A 114 28.59 -10.17 -2.18
N LYS A 115 28.46 -10.67 -0.96
CA LYS A 115 29.25 -10.34 0.25
C LYS A 115 29.83 -8.91 0.32
N GLY A 116 28.97 -7.89 0.33
CA GLY A 116 29.36 -6.51 0.51
C GLY A 116 28.19 -5.73 1.07
N LYS A 117 28.47 -4.77 1.96
CA LYS A 117 27.50 -3.83 2.52
C LYS A 117 26.52 -3.37 1.43
N GLN A 118 25.24 -3.65 1.60
CA GLN A 118 24.21 -3.21 0.66
C GLN A 118 24.37 -1.71 0.40
N PRO A 119 24.40 -1.25 -0.86
CA PRO A 119 24.24 0.16 -1.13
C PRO A 119 22.91 0.58 -0.52
N SER A 120 22.86 1.76 0.08
CA SER A 120 21.66 2.35 0.68
C SER A 120 20.54 2.43 -0.36
N CYS A 121 19.77 1.36 -0.46
CA CYS A 121 18.60 1.32 -1.34
C CYS A 121 17.53 2.23 -0.72
N LEU A 122 17.29 3.39 -1.33
CA LEU A 122 16.24 4.32 -0.90
C LEU A 122 14.85 3.66 -0.82
N ALA A 123 14.64 2.57 -1.57
CA ALA A 123 13.38 1.83 -1.63
C ALA A 123 13.33 0.60 -0.70
N CYS A 124 14.41 0.27 0.04
CA CYS A 124 14.40 -0.90 0.92
C CYS A 124 13.75 -0.57 2.26
N TYR A 125 12.87 -1.46 2.71
CA TYR A 125 12.31 -1.40 4.06
C TYR A 125 13.42 -1.63 5.10
N SER A 126 13.25 -1.01 6.26
CA SER A 126 14.12 -1.28 7.42
C SER A 126 13.90 -2.70 7.95
N GLU A 127 14.79 -3.13 8.86
CA GLU A 127 14.62 -4.39 9.61
C GLU A 127 13.65 -4.24 10.78
N ASP A 128 12.87 -3.14 10.83
CA ASP A 128 11.88 -2.92 11.87
C ASP A 128 10.90 -4.10 11.91
N PRO A 129 10.78 -4.78 13.06
CA PRO A 129 9.87 -5.91 13.19
C PRO A 129 8.40 -5.51 13.00
N SER A 130 8.04 -4.25 13.16
CA SER A 130 6.68 -3.75 12.91
C SER A 130 6.35 -3.61 11.43
N ASN A 131 7.36 -3.67 10.54
CA ASN A 131 7.14 -3.52 9.10
C ASN A 131 6.45 -4.76 8.52
N ILE A 132 5.20 -4.57 8.07
CA ILE A 132 4.35 -5.64 7.52
C ILE A 132 4.98 -6.29 6.28
N GLY A 133 5.73 -5.54 5.46
CA GLY A 133 6.45 -6.06 4.31
C GLY A 133 7.55 -7.06 4.65
N ASN A 134 7.95 -7.16 5.92
CA ASN A 134 8.93 -8.13 6.41
C ASN A 134 8.31 -9.47 6.84
N LEU A 135 6.99 -9.58 6.89
CA LEU A 135 6.28 -10.75 7.37
C LEU A 135 6.17 -11.85 6.30
N PRO A 136 6.14 -13.13 6.70
CA PRO A 136 5.77 -14.22 5.81
C PRO A 136 4.31 -14.05 5.36
N TYR A 137 3.98 -14.50 4.14
CA TYR A 137 2.67 -14.23 3.54
C TYR A 137 1.49 -14.76 4.35
N GLY A 138 1.54 -16.00 4.77
CA GLY A 138 0.47 -16.66 5.53
C GLY A 138 -0.52 -17.43 4.65
N ASP A 139 -1.51 -18.04 5.30
CA ASP A 139 -2.62 -18.78 4.69
C ASP A 139 -3.91 -17.98 4.87
N ILE A 140 -4.59 -17.68 3.76
CA ILE A 140 -5.78 -16.82 3.75
C ILE A 140 -6.94 -17.44 4.51
N ASP A 141 -7.17 -18.73 4.38
CA ASP A 141 -8.32 -19.41 4.99
C ASP A 141 -8.13 -19.48 6.51
N VAL A 142 -6.91 -19.72 6.98
CA VAL A 142 -6.56 -19.69 8.40
C VAL A 142 -6.74 -18.27 8.97
N VAL A 143 -6.32 -17.24 8.23
CA VAL A 143 -6.43 -15.83 8.67
C VAL A 143 -7.88 -15.42 8.78
N ILE A 144 -8.75 -15.78 7.82
CA ILE A 144 -10.16 -15.42 7.82
C ILE A 144 -10.92 -16.16 8.94
N ALA A 145 -10.62 -17.42 9.17
CA ALA A 145 -11.24 -18.22 10.22
C ALA A 145 -10.82 -17.80 11.64
N SER A 146 -9.70 -17.08 11.78
CA SER A 146 -9.21 -16.64 13.08
C SER A 146 -9.99 -15.41 13.58
N PRO A 147 -10.31 -15.32 14.89
CA PRO A 147 -10.95 -14.12 15.43
C PRO A 147 -10.05 -12.90 15.25
N LEU A 148 -10.68 -11.76 14.94
CA LEU A 148 -10.01 -10.46 14.98
C LEU A 148 -9.82 -10.08 16.45
N THR A 149 -8.66 -10.39 17.01
CA THR A 149 -8.30 -9.88 18.34
C THR A 149 -7.99 -8.39 18.21
N GLU A 150 -8.62 -7.56 19.02
CA GLU A 150 -8.24 -6.16 19.13
C GLU A 150 -6.75 -6.09 19.50
N ALA A 151 -5.99 -5.35 18.68
CA ALA A 151 -4.55 -5.21 18.84
C ALA A 151 -4.20 -4.34 20.08
N LYS A 152 -4.64 -4.75 21.28
CA LYS A 152 -4.33 -4.00 22.51
C LYS A 152 -2.92 -4.27 23.06
N GLU A 153 -2.24 -5.33 22.64
CA GLU A 153 -1.01 -5.75 23.35
C GLU A 153 0.17 -6.21 22.49
N ASN A 154 0.09 -6.23 21.15
CA ASN A 154 1.20 -6.73 20.35
C ASN A 154 1.59 -5.78 19.20
N ILE A 155 2.17 -4.66 19.57
CA ILE A 155 2.95 -3.81 18.66
C ILE A 155 4.33 -4.46 18.54
N GLY A 156 4.44 -5.41 17.66
CA GLY A 156 5.65 -6.17 17.38
C GLY A 156 5.28 -7.49 16.75
N ASN A 157 6.13 -8.00 15.89
CA ASN A 157 5.95 -9.33 15.30
C ASN A 157 6.00 -10.38 16.39
N THR A 158 4.84 -10.80 16.88
CA THR A 158 4.78 -12.00 17.70
C THR A 158 5.16 -13.21 16.84
N LYS A 159 5.82 -14.20 17.43
CA LYS A 159 6.08 -15.47 16.76
C LYS A 159 4.77 -16.02 16.18
N GLY A 160 4.64 -16.06 14.85
CA GLY A 160 3.44 -16.55 14.13
C GLY A 160 2.60 -15.46 13.43
N ASP A 161 3.00 -14.20 13.52
CA ASP A 161 2.32 -13.15 12.76
C ASP A 161 2.63 -13.28 11.25
N THR A 162 1.62 -13.00 10.41
CA THR A 162 1.74 -13.12 8.97
C THR A 162 1.33 -11.82 8.28
N TYR A 163 1.80 -11.61 7.05
CA TYR A 163 1.45 -10.47 6.22
C TYR A 163 -0.08 -10.33 6.07
N LEU A 164 -0.77 -11.42 5.71
CA LEU A 164 -2.23 -11.39 5.53
C LEU A 164 -2.97 -11.03 6.81
N ARG A 165 -2.51 -11.55 7.97
CA ARG A 165 -3.09 -11.20 9.27
C ARG A 165 -2.88 -9.73 9.60
N ALA A 166 -1.68 -9.22 9.41
CA ALA A 166 -1.37 -7.81 9.63
C ALA A 166 -2.18 -6.90 8.69
N MET A 167 -2.30 -7.26 7.41
CA MET A 167 -3.11 -6.50 6.45
C MET A 167 -4.61 -6.53 6.79
N ARG A 168 -5.13 -7.66 7.30
CA ARG A 168 -6.52 -7.72 7.78
C ARG A 168 -6.79 -6.69 8.88
N ILE A 169 -5.83 -6.52 9.82
CA ILE A 169 -5.92 -5.49 10.86
C ILE A 169 -5.92 -4.09 10.25
N VAL A 170 -5.04 -3.83 9.28
CA VAL A 170 -5.01 -2.53 8.57
C VAL A 170 -6.35 -2.23 7.88
N TYR A 171 -6.91 -3.20 7.17
CA TYR A 171 -8.22 -3.03 6.51
C TYR A 171 -9.34 -2.79 7.53
N GLN A 172 -9.31 -3.46 8.67
CA GLN A 172 -10.25 -3.20 9.76
C GLN A 172 -10.10 -1.77 10.33
N GLN A 173 -8.88 -1.28 10.48
CA GLN A 173 -8.65 0.11 10.90
C GLN A 173 -9.19 1.09 9.85
N CYS A 174 -8.94 0.86 8.56
CA CYS A 174 -9.50 1.68 7.49
C CYS A 174 -11.03 1.68 7.52
N TYR A 175 -11.67 0.51 7.72
CA TYR A 175 -13.13 0.42 7.85
C TYR A 175 -13.67 1.29 8.97
N ARG A 176 -12.99 1.32 10.12
CA ARG A 176 -13.38 2.14 11.29
C ARG A 176 -13.11 3.64 11.10
N CYS A 177 -12.16 3.99 10.23
CA CYS A 177 -11.77 5.38 9.95
C CYS A 177 -12.60 6.03 8.85
N LEU A 178 -13.28 5.24 8.03
CA LEU A 178 -14.11 5.76 6.96
C LEU A 178 -15.46 6.24 7.50
N LYS A 179 -15.91 7.37 6.98
CA LYS A 179 -17.27 7.85 7.20
C LYS A 179 -18.30 6.88 6.57
N PRO A 180 -19.57 6.91 6.98
CA PRO A 180 -20.62 6.15 6.31
C PRO A 180 -20.59 6.41 4.79
N HIS A 181 -20.66 5.35 4.00
CA HIS A 181 -20.52 5.38 2.53
C HIS A 181 -19.15 5.83 2.01
N GLY A 182 -18.13 5.84 2.87
CA GLY A 182 -16.75 6.08 2.45
C GLY A 182 -16.20 4.95 1.58
N LEU A 183 -15.24 5.26 0.73
CA LEU A 183 -14.65 4.29 -0.18
C LEU A 183 -13.21 3.93 0.25
N MET A 184 -12.84 2.67 0.03
CA MET A 184 -11.45 2.25 0.11
C MET A 184 -10.99 1.74 -1.25
N ILE A 185 -9.95 2.35 -1.78
CA ILE A 185 -9.35 2.02 -3.07
C ILE A 185 -7.95 1.47 -2.86
N LEU A 186 -7.72 0.24 -3.31
CA LEU A 186 -6.46 -0.46 -3.16
C LEU A 186 -5.81 -0.72 -4.51
N VAL A 187 -4.53 -0.40 -4.62
CA VAL A 187 -3.75 -0.73 -5.81
C VAL A 187 -2.80 -1.87 -5.47
N VAL A 188 -3.08 -3.05 -6.01
CA VAL A 188 -2.37 -4.29 -5.72
C VAL A 188 -1.84 -4.96 -6.98
N LYS A 189 -0.79 -5.74 -6.83
CA LYS A 189 -0.22 -6.55 -7.92
C LYS A 189 -0.06 -8.00 -7.49
N PRO A 190 -0.41 -8.96 -8.34
CA PRO A 190 0.05 -10.33 -8.16
C PRO A 190 1.58 -10.35 -8.19
N PHE A 191 2.16 -11.35 -7.56
CA PHE A 191 3.60 -11.55 -7.57
C PHE A 191 3.94 -13.03 -7.67
N ILE A 192 5.19 -13.33 -8.06
CA ILE A 192 5.65 -14.70 -8.24
C ILE A 192 6.43 -15.13 -7.00
N ARG A 193 6.04 -16.25 -6.41
CA ARG A 193 6.74 -16.91 -5.31
C ARG A 193 6.86 -18.40 -5.59
N ASN A 194 8.05 -18.97 -5.46
CA ASN A 194 8.32 -20.38 -5.73
C ASN A 194 7.75 -20.85 -7.08
N GLN A 195 7.93 -20.06 -8.14
CA GLN A 195 7.42 -20.30 -9.51
C GLN A 195 5.88 -20.35 -9.62
N GLN A 196 5.16 -19.93 -8.60
CA GLN A 196 3.71 -19.80 -8.61
C GLN A 196 3.31 -18.32 -8.54
N VAL A 197 2.25 -17.96 -9.24
CA VAL A 197 1.66 -16.62 -9.12
C VAL A 197 0.80 -16.59 -7.86
N ILE A 198 1.08 -15.64 -6.99
CA ILE A 198 0.24 -15.33 -5.83
C ILE A 198 -0.70 -14.21 -6.26
N HIS A 199 -1.98 -14.51 -6.24
CA HIS A 199 -3.07 -13.60 -6.59
C HIS A 199 -3.43 -12.70 -5.41
N LEU A 200 -2.55 -11.74 -5.11
CA LEU A 200 -2.75 -10.80 -3.99
C LEU A 200 -4.08 -10.04 -4.10
N GLU A 201 -4.53 -9.75 -5.31
CA GLU A 201 -5.82 -9.09 -5.55
C GLU A 201 -7.01 -9.88 -4.97
N ARG A 202 -7.01 -11.20 -5.14
CA ARG A 202 -8.06 -12.09 -4.64
C ARG A 202 -8.02 -12.21 -3.11
N ASP A 203 -6.81 -12.38 -2.55
CA ASP A 203 -6.63 -12.48 -1.11
C ASP A 203 -6.98 -11.15 -0.43
N THR A 204 -6.63 -10.02 -1.06
CA THR A 204 -7.02 -8.68 -0.60
C THR A 204 -8.54 -8.52 -0.56
N GLN A 205 -9.25 -8.94 -1.62
CA GLN A 205 -10.71 -8.89 -1.66
C GLN A 205 -11.32 -9.67 -0.49
N LYS A 206 -10.92 -10.93 -0.31
CA LYS A 206 -11.40 -11.77 0.80
C LYS A 206 -11.14 -11.14 2.17
N LEU A 207 -9.95 -10.55 2.37
CA LEU A 207 -9.63 -9.88 3.63
C LEU A 207 -10.53 -8.67 3.88
N CYS A 208 -10.75 -7.82 2.86
CA CYS A 208 -11.60 -6.63 2.98
C CYS A 208 -13.06 -7.03 3.27
N GLU A 209 -13.60 -8.02 2.57
CA GLU A 209 -14.93 -8.55 2.83
C GLU A 209 -15.04 -9.14 4.24
N SER A 210 -14.01 -9.81 4.74
CA SER A 210 -13.98 -10.40 6.09
C SER A 210 -14.02 -9.38 7.23
N VAL A 211 -13.76 -8.11 6.96
CA VAL A 211 -13.78 -7.02 7.96
C VAL A 211 -14.97 -6.08 7.80
N GLY A 212 -15.86 -6.34 6.83
CA GLY A 212 -17.12 -5.65 6.66
C GLY A 212 -17.25 -4.79 5.40
N PHE A 213 -16.22 -4.67 4.59
CA PHE A 213 -16.32 -3.97 3.31
C PHE A 213 -17.18 -4.74 2.30
N THR A 214 -17.87 -3.99 1.45
CA THR A 214 -18.54 -4.50 0.26
C THR A 214 -17.66 -4.26 -0.95
N PHE A 215 -17.33 -5.32 -1.70
CA PHE A 215 -16.62 -5.17 -2.97
C PHE A 215 -17.55 -4.55 -4.01
N LEU A 216 -17.11 -3.47 -4.66
CA LEU A 216 -17.92 -2.71 -5.63
C LEU A 216 -17.46 -2.95 -7.06
N GLU A 217 -16.15 -2.75 -7.33
CA GLU A 217 -15.64 -2.86 -8.69
C GLU A 217 -14.13 -3.15 -8.73
N GLU A 218 -13.68 -3.70 -9.83
CA GLU A 218 -12.28 -3.97 -10.14
C GLU A 218 -11.90 -3.33 -11.47
N HIS A 219 -10.78 -2.63 -11.46
CA HIS A 219 -10.11 -2.19 -12.68
C HIS A 219 -8.72 -2.79 -12.74
N TYR A 220 -8.14 -2.82 -13.92
CA TYR A 220 -6.74 -3.18 -14.07
C TYR A 220 -6.06 -2.32 -15.13
N ARG A 221 -4.78 -2.07 -14.95
CA ARG A 221 -3.94 -1.53 -16.01
C ARG A 221 -2.82 -2.50 -16.34
N ARG A 222 -2.47 -2.55 -17.61
CA ARG A 222 -1.28 -3.28 -18.05
C ARG A 222 -0.02 -2.46 -17.77
N LEU A 223 1.02 -3.13 -17.30
CA LEU A 223 2.33 -2.55 -17.10
C LEU A 223 3.06 -2.53 -18.46
N THR A 224 3.20 -1.35 -19.05
CA THR A 224 3.79 -1.18 -20.40
C THR A 224 5.28 -1.51 -20.45
N HIS A 225 5.99 -1.44 -19.33
CA HIS A 225 7.42 -1.71 -19.26
C HIS A 225 7.68 -2.79 -18.23
N MET A 226 8.07 -3.97 -18.71
CA MET A 226 8.63 -5.01 -17.84
C MET A 226 10.10 -4.69 -17.56
N SER A 227 10.51 -4.78 -16.29
CA SER A 227 11.93 -4.65 -15.98
C SER A 227 12.73 -5.75 -16.70
N PHE A 228 13.99 -5.44 -17.03
CA PHE A 228 14.90 -6.40 -17.64
C PHE A 228 14.92 -7.75 -16.91
N TRP A 229 14.94 -7.73 -15.58
CA TRP A 229 14.94 -8.92 -14.74
C TRP A 229 13.66 -9.75 -14.84
N ARG A 230 12.50 -9.13 -14.95
CA ARG A 230 11.23 -9.83 -15.20
C ARG A 230 11.22 -10.49 -16.57
N THR A 231 11.77 -9.83 -17.56
CA THR A 231 11.92 -10.39 -18.92
C THR A 231 12.84 -11.62 -18.92
N LEU A 232 13.97 -11.53 -18.22
CA LEU A 232 14.91 -12.66 -18.03
C LEU A 232 14.26 -13.83 -17.26
N TYR A 233 13.53 -13.52 -16.19
CA TYR A 233 12.82 -14.54 -15.41
C TYR A 233 11.77 -15.25 -16.26
N ALA A 234 10.96 -14.52 -17.02
CA ALA A 234 9.95 -15.09 -17.92
C ALA A 234 10.56 -15.98 -19.02
N ARG A 235 11.77 -15.62 -19.52
CA ARG A 235 12.50 -16.48 -20.47
C ARG A 235 13.02 -17.77 -19.82
N LYS A 236 13.49 -17.71 -18.57
CA LYS A 236 13.97 -18.88 -17.83
C LYS A 236 12.84 -19.82 -17.37
N HIS A 237 11.67 -19.27 -17.15
CA HIS A 237 10.51 -20.00 -16.63
C HIS A 237 9.27 -19.79 -17.52
N PRO A 238 9.27 -20.32 -18.75
CA PRO A 238 8.21 -20.05 -19.74
C PRO A 238 6.83 -20.61 -19.36
N LYS A 239 6.78 -21.54 -18.40
CA LYS A 239 5.53 -22.11 -17.87
C LYS A 239 4.89 -21.26 -16.77
N VAL A 240 5.61 -20.30 -16.23
CA VAL A 240 5.08 -19.42 -15.18
C VAL A 240 4.30 -18.28 -15.83
N GLU A 241 3.08 -18.06 -15.39
CA GLU A 241 2.23 -16.95 -15.86
C GLU A 241 2.94 -15.60 -15.67
N ARG A 242 2.75 -14.70 -16.63
CA ARG A 242 3.34 -13.37 -16.59
C ARG A 242 2.50 -12.45 -15.71
N VAL A 243 3.16 -11.79 -14.76
CA VAL A 243 2.56 -10.74 -13.95
C VAL A 243 2.80 -9.40 -14.65
N ASP A 244 1.86 -8.98 -15.48
CA ASP A 244 1.91 -7.75 -16.27
C ASP A 244 0.78 -6.76 -15.93
N LYS A 245 -0.05 -7.10 -14.93
CA LYS A 245 -1.19 -6.28 -14.52
C LYS A 245 -1.00 -5.72 -13.11
N GLU A 246 -1.59 -4.57 -12.88
CA GLU A 246 -1.82 -3.95 -11.59
C GLU A 246 -3.32 -3.76 -11.45
N PHE A 247 -3.87 -4.22 -10.34
CA PHE A 247 -5.31 -4.22 -10.06
C PHE A 247 -5.66 -3.06 -9.16
N ILE A 248 -6.81 -2.47 -9.41
CA ILE A 248 -7.43 -1.41 -8.60
C ILE A 248 -8.72 -2.01 -8.09
N LEU A 249 -8.80 -2.18 -6.77
CA LEU A 249 -9.96 -2.76 -6.10
C LEU A 249 -10.68 -1.66 -5.35
N VAL A 250 -11.98 -1.53 -5.53
CA VAL A 250 -12.82 -0.52 -4.89
C VAL A 250 -13.81 -1.19 -3.97
N PHE A 251 -13.87 -0.68 -2.75
CA PHE A 251 -14.74 -1.17 -1.69
C PHE A 251 -15.54 -0.04 -1.08
N GLY A 252 -16.80 -0.34 -0.70
CA GLY A 252 -17.66 0.53 0.09
C GLY A 252 -17.69 0.11 1.57
N GLY A 253 -17.70 1.08 2.47
CA GLY A 253 -17.85 0.89 3.91
C GLY A 253 -19.29 1.13 4.40
#